data_308a6e52ca8c7cb01b37e7795c4789a4
#
_entry.id   308a6e52ca8c7cb01b37e7795c4789a4
#
_cell.length_a   1.000
_cell.length_b   1.000
_cell.length_c   1.000
_cell.angle_alpha   90.00
_cell.angle_beta   90.00
_cell.angle_gamma   90.00
#
_symmetry.space_group_name_H-M   'P 1'
#
loop_
_entity.id
_entity.type
_entity.pdbx_description
1 polymer ?
#
loop_
_entity_poly.entity_id
_entity_poly.type
_entity_poly.pdbx_seq_one_letter_code
_entity_poly.pdbx_strand_id
1 'polypeptide(L)'
;MQVLTLDYRHCDRKRPKFIKHVEIEAIAALARQQLVASGVDAITFDTLRQIQRLKINGIDFALEVSAECEVHDEDGNHVFGICEYDPGVPDTAMVCVSSIGEKLSELLALSTLAHELGHAVFDAPGWIMDGSKGPGLFDAFEPAVQRAYRTTTPDSEHLAKVPTSVPAALASDVHFAELRANEFMGSLLVPRQLLNAAAEALAPEFNVHIHRGPSIDPEIPGTSLHLTADDRVDMELLERALALRFGVNPRFVQVRLQRYGLIRSEAAVR
;
A
#
# COMPACT_ATOMS: atom_id res chain seq x y z
N MET A 1 20.51 -6.86 9.05
CA MET A 1 20.16 -5.91 7.98
C MET A 1 19.21 -6.63 7.05
N GLN A 2 17.93 -6.21 6.99
CA GLN A 2 16.93 -6.81 6.12
C GLN A 2 16.93 -6.09 4.77
N VAL A 3 17.06 -6.86 3.69
CA VAL A 3 17.04 -6.36 2.31
C VAL A 3 15.81 -6.92 1.62
N LEU A 4 15.02 -6.05 0.98
CA LEU A 4 13.89 -6.45 0.15
C LEU A 4 14.27 -6.34 -1.32
N THR A 5 14.16 -7.45 -2.07
CA THR A 5 14.51 -7.51 -3.49
C THR A 5 13.27 -7.78 -4.33
N LEU A 6 12.95 -6.86 -5.25
CA LEU A 6 11.77 -6.96 -6.12
C LEU A 6 12.11 -6.50 -7.54
N ASP A 7 11.54 -7.20 -8.51
CA ASP A 7 11.59 -6.82 -9.91
C ASP A 7 10.18 -6.80 -10.51
N TYR A 8 9.90 -5.78 -11.30
CA TYR A 8 8.65 -5.63 -12.01
C TYR A 8 8.85 -4.91 -13.35
N ARG A 9 7.83 -4.91 -14.19
CA ARG A 9 7.88 -4.28 -15.51
C ARG A 9 7.97 -2.75 -15.39
N HIS A 10 9.06 -2.16 -15.90
CA HIS A 10 9.38 -0.75 -15.82
C HIS A 10 9.88 -0.20 -17.18
N CYS A 11 9.92 1.13 -17.33
CA CYS A 11 10.61 1.81 -18.42
C CYS A 11 12.12 1.97 -18.13
N ASP A 12 12.86 2.54 -19.06
CA ASP A 12 14.32 2.75 -18.93
C ASP A 12 14.68 3.68 -17.75
N ARG A 13 13.75 4.55 -17.34
CA ARG A 13 13.88 5.42 -16.16
C ARG A 13 13.48 4.74 -14.85
N LYS A 14 13.30 3.43 -14.85
CA LYS A 14 12.89 2.63 -13.69
C LYS A 14 11.50 2.97 -13.12
N ARG A 15 10.73 3.81 -13.82
CA ARG A 15 9.33 4.08 -13.49
C ARG A 15 8.46 2.89 -13.91
N PRO A 16 7.44 2.52 -13.14
CA PRO A 16 6.52 1.45 -13.51
C PRO A 16 5.90 1.74 -14.88
N LYS A 17 5.88 0.76 -15.78
CA LYS A 17 4.92 0.75 -16.89
C LYS A 17 3.53 0.50 -16.34
N PHE A 18 2.49 0.66 -17.18
CA PHE A 18 1.14 0.30 -16.76
C PHE A 18 1.14 -1.10 -16.11
N ILE A 19 0.87 -1.15 -14.80
CA ILE A 19 0.85 -2.36 -13.99
C ILE A 19 -0.58 -2.61 -13.54
N LYS A 20 -1.08 -3.81 -13.78
CA LYS A 20 -2.40 -4.25 -13.33
C LYS A 20 -2.38 -4.56 -11.84
N HIS A 21 -3.55 -4.50 -11.18
CA HIS A 21 -3.62 -4.80 -9.74
C HIS A 21 -3.16 -6.22 -9.41
N VAL A 22 -3.43 -7.21 -10.25
CA VAL A 22 -2.95 -8.59 -10.06
C VAL A 22 -1.42 -8.70 -10.13
N GLU A 23 -0.75 -7.85 -10.92
CA GLU A 23 0.71 -7.78 -10.95
C GLU A 23 1.25 -7.14 -9.66
N ILE A 24 0.56 -6.12 -9.11
CA ILE A 24 0.89 -5.50 -7.81
C ILE A 24 0.68 -6.50 -6.68
N GLU A 25 -0.42 -7.27 -6.69
CA GLU A 25 -0.66 -8.37 -5.74
C GLU A 25 0.50 -9.40 -5.77
N ALA A 26 0.99 -9.76 -6.97
CA ALA A 26 2.11 -10.69 -7.10
C ALA A 26 3.43 -10.11 -6.53
N ILE A 27 3.70 -8.81 -6.78
CA ILE A 27 4.88 -8.11 -6.22
C ILE A 27 4.77 -8.04 -4.70
N ALA A 28 3.60 -7.71 -4.15
CA ALA A 28 3.36 -7.68 -2.71
C ALA A 28 3.52 -9.07 -2.06
N ALA A 29 3.10 -10.14 -2.76
CA ALA A 29 3.28 -11.51 -2.29
C ALA A 29 4.78 -11.89 -2.24
N LEU A 30 5.57 -11.50 -3.25
CA LEU A 30 7.03 -11.69 -3.23
C LEU A 30 7.71 -10.90 -2.10
N ALA A 31 7.25 -9.66 -1.84
CA ALA A 31 7.72 -8.87 -0.71
C ALA A 31 7.42 -9.61 0.61
N ARG A 32 6.18 -10.05 0.79
CA ARG A 32 5.75 -10.74 1.98
C ARG A 32 6.56 -12.03 2.26
N GLN A 33 6.86 -12.82 1.24
CA GLN A 33 7.68 -14.03 1.37
C GLN A 33 9.08 -13.76 1.92
N GLN A 34 9.61 -12.56 1.69
CA GLN A 34 10.93 -12.14 2.19
C GLN A 34 10.84 -11.55 3.62
N LEU A 35 9.66 -11.11 4.05
CA LEU A 35 9.47 -10.40 5.31
C LEU A 35 9.02 -11.34 6.46
N VAL A 36 8.18 -12.33 6.15
CA VAL A 36 7.59 -13.20 7.17
C VAL A 36 7.66 -14.67 6.76
N ALA A 37 7.75 -15.54 7.76
CA ALA A 37 7.74 -16.97 7.55
C ALA A 37 6.39 -17.47 6.97
N SER A 38 6.42 -18.60 6.28
CA SER A 38 5.20 -19.25 5.80
C SER A 38 4.25 -19.56 6.98
N GLY A 39 2.96 -19.27 6.79
CA GLY A 39 1.93 -19.49 7.83
C GLY A 39 1.74 -18.33 8.80
N VAL A 40 2.50 -17.26 8.69
CA VAL A 40 2.28 -16.01 9.44
C VAL A 40 1.28 -15.14 8.70
N ASP A 41 0.11 -14.88 9.29
CA ASP A 41 -0.94 -14.06 8.66
C ASP A 41 -0.73 -12.56 8.90
N ALA A 42 -0.23 -12.14 10.06
CA ALA A 42 -0.01 -10.74 10.39
C ALA A 42 1.40 -10.27 10.05
N ILE A 43 1.52 -9.08 9.46
CA ILE A 43 2.77 -8.31 9.41
C ILE A 43 2.67 -7.23 10.48
N THR A 44 3.75 -6.99 11.22
CA THR A 44 3.78 -5.93 12.24
C THR A 44 4.51 -4.69 11.74
N PHE A 45 4.29 -3.56 12.41
CA PHE A 45 5.01 -2.32 12.16
C PHE A 45 6.54 -2.53 12.26
N ASP A 46 6.98 -3.25 13.30
CA ASP A 46 8.41 -3.55 13.52
C ASP A 46 9.00 -4.42 12.39
N THR A 47 8.21 -5.34 11.84
CA THR A 47 8.64 -6.14 10.68
C THR A 47 8.98 -5.25 9.48
N LEU A 48 8.13 -4.27 9.18
CA LEU A 48 8.36 -3.33 8.07
C LEU A 48 9.49 -2.35 8.38
N ARG A 49 9.57 -1.87 9.62
CA ARG A 49 10.64 -0.95 10.07
C ARG A 49 12.05 -1.57 10.01
N GLN A 50 12.16 -2.89 10.04
CA GLN A 50 13.45 -3.59 9.93
C GLN A 50 14.04 -3.61 8.53
N ILE A 51 13.28 -3.22 7.50
CA ILE A 51 13.78 -3.10 6.13
C ILE A 51 14.72 -1.90 6.08
N GLN A 52 15.98 -2.15 5.72
CA GLN A 52 17.02 -1.12 5.67
C GLN A 52 17.55 -0.87 4.26
N ARG A 53 17.28 -1.78 3.34
CA ARG A 53 17.69 -1.65 1.93
C ARG A 53 16.64 -2.23 1.00
N LEU A 54 16.51 -1.57 -0.14
CA LEU A 54 15.67 -2.00 -1.25
C LEU A 54 16.55 -2.26 -2.48
N LYS A 55 16.33 -3.41 -3.13
CA LYS A 55 16.89 -3.73 -4.45
C LYS A 55 15.72 -3.85 -5.42
N ILE A 56 15.43 -2.77 -6.13
CA ILE A 56 14.27 -2.70 -6.99
C ILE A 56 14.68 -2.47 -8.44
N ASN A 57 14.34 -3.40 -9.33
CA ASN A 57 14.65 -3.31 -10.76
C ASN A 57 16.14 -3.05 -11.05
N GLY A 58 17.01 -3.62 -10.21
CA GLY A 58 18.47 -3.44 -10.30
C GLY A 58 19.01 -2.15 -9.68
N ILE A 59 18.18 -1.29 -9.09
CA ILE A 59 18.61 -0.15 -8.26
C ILE A 59 18.70 -0.61 -6.81
N ASP A 60 19.85 -0.38 -6.17
CA ASP A 60 20.14 -0.75 -4.78
C ASP A 60 20.29 0.54 -3.94
N PHE A 61 19.39 0.76 -2.98
CA PHE A 61 19.37 1.97 -2.16
C PHE A 61 18.97 1.69 -0.72
N ALA A 62 19.39 2.57 0.19
CA ALA A 62 18.99 2.52 1.60
C ALA A 62 17.52 2.97 1.76
N LEU A 63 16.83 2.35 2.71
CA LEU A 63 15.53 2.80 3.18
C LEU A 63 15.67 3.24 4.64
N GLU A 64 15.42 4.52 4.90
CA GLU A 64 15.36 5.05 6.25
C GLU A 64 13.91 5.22 6.67
N VAL A 65 13.54 4.62 7.81
CA VAL A 65 12.18 4.69 8.37
C VAL A 65 12.22 5.45 9.68
N SER A 66 11.50 6.57 9.76
CA SER A 66 11.28 7.35 10.98
C SER A 66 9.81 7.35 11.38
N ALA A 67 9.54 7.27 12.69
CA ALA A 67 8.18 7.33 13.27
C ALA A 67 8.17 8.11 14.59
N GLU A 68 9.06 9.06 14.75
CA GLU A 68 9.30 9.75 16.03
C GLU A 68 8.68 11.14 16.11
N CYS A 69 8.34 11.73 14.95
CA CYS A 69 7.86 13.11 14.85
C CYS A 69 6.52 13.20 14.11
N GLU A 70 5.80 14.30 14.31
CA GLU A 70 4.67 14.64 13.44
C GLU A 70 5.18 14.98 12.03
N VAL A 71 4.48 14.49 11.01
CA VAL A 71 4.81 14.73 9.61
C VAL A 71 3.84 15.78 9.05
N HIS A 72 4.36 16.71 8.26
CA HIS A 72 3.57 17.77 7.63
C HIS A 72 3.87 17.84 6.13
N ASP A 73 2.86 18.19 5.35
CA ASP A 73 3.02 18.48 3.93
C ASP A 73 3.68 19.85 3.68
N GLU A 74 3.86 20.22 2.40
CA GLU A 74 4.47 21.49 2.00
C GLU A 74 3.65 22.72 2.43
N ASP A 75 2.37 22.55 2.65
CA ASP A 75 1.44 23.60 3.11
C ASP A 75 1.38 23.67 4.66
N GLY A 76 2.12 22.79 5.35
CA GLY A 76 2.14 22.69 6.82
C GLY A 76 0.95 21.93 7.41
N ASN A 77 0.16 21.23 6.60
CA ASN A 77 -0.91 20.38 7.11
C ASN A 77 -0.34 19.06 7.63
N HIS A 78 -0.87 18.59 8.76
CA HIS A 78 -0.49 17.29 9.28
C HIS A 78 -0.89 16.17 8.33
N VAL A 79 0.04 15.24 8.03
CA VAL A 79 -0.17 14.04 7.23
C VAL A 79 0.25 12.80 8.02
N PHE A 80 -0.28 11.62 7.67
CA PHE A 80 0.06 10.40 8.39
C PHE A 80 1.43 9.84 8.00
N GLY A 81 1.87 10.06 6.79
CA GLY A 81 3.17 9.62 6.31
C GLY A 81 3.61 10.33 5.05
N ILE A 82 4.87 10.16 4.75
CA ILE A 82 5.53 10.67 3.55
C ILE A 82 6.62 9.68 3.12
N CYS A 83 6.72 9.46 1.82
CA CYS A 83 7.90 8.89 1.20
C CYS A 83 8.62 9.99 0.41
N GLU A 84 9.90 10.21 0.68
CA GLU A 84 10.66 11.23 -0.02
C GLU A 84 12.03 10.73 -0.50
N TYR A 85 12.54 11.40 -1.51
CA TYR A 85 13.89 11.24 -2.05
C TYR A 85 14.54 12.61 -2.15
N ASP A 86 15.70 12.76 -1.51
CA ASP A 86 16.55 13.94 -1.57
C ASP A 86 17.75 13.66 -2.50
N PRO A 87 17.90 14.37 -3.61
CA PRO A 87 19.08 14.25 -4.48
C PRO A 87 20.42 14.56 -3.78
N GLY A 88 20.38 15.27 -2.64
CA GLY A 88 21.55 15.47 -1.78
C GLY A 88 22.00 14.20 -1.07
N VAL A 89 21.15 13.17 -0.98
CA VAL A 89 21.44 11.83 -0.43
C VAL A 89 21.02 10.77 -1.46
N PRO A 90 21.76 10.66 -2.58
CA PRO A 90 21.27 10.06 -3.82
C PRO A 90 20.94 8.56 -3.74
N ASP A 91 21.49 7.83 -2.77
CA ASP A 91 21.28 6.39 -2.62
C ASP A 91 20.34 6.04 -1.45
N THR A 92 19.43 6.96 -1.10
CA THR A 92 18.54 6.78 0.04
C THR A 92 17.13 7.28 -0.29
N ALA A 93 16.14 6.48 0.05
CA ALA A 93 14.75 6.91 0.17
C ALA A 93 14.36 6.97 1.65
N MET A 94 13.62 7.99 2.05
CA MET A 94 13.17 8.17 3.42
C MET A 94 11.65 7.99 3.51
N VAL A 95 11.21 7.22 4.49
CA VAL A 95 9.81 7.06 4.86
C VAL A 95 9.61 7.57 6.27
N CYS A 96 8.80 8.60 6.41
CA CYS A 96 8.39 9.13 7.70
C CYS A 96 6.93 8.81 7.95
N VAL A 97 6.63 8.24 9.12
CA VAL A 97 5.28 8.00 9.62
C VAL A 97 5.10 8.88 10.85
N SER A 98 3.98 9.58 10.94
CA SER A 98 3.69 10.40 12.12
C SER A 98 3.69 9.55 13.38
N SER A 99 4.14 10.13 14.49
CA SER A 99 4.26 9.46 15.78
C SER A 99 2.92 8.86 16.23
N ILE A 100 3.00 7.63 16.75
CA ILE A 100 1.83 6.94 17.31
C ILE A 100 1.33 7.67 18.55
N GLY A 101 0.03 7.98 18.61
CA GLY A 101 -0.58 8.74 19.69
C GLY A 101 -2.07 8.94 19.48
N GLU A 102 -2.60 10.05 19.95
CA GLU A 102 -4.04 10.35 19.85
C GLU A 102 -4.55 10.43 18.40
N LYS A 103 -3.71 10.95 17.48
CA LYS A 103 -4.08 11.14 16.07
C LYS A 103 -3.82 9.92 15.18
N LEU A 104 -2.85 9.08 15.54
CA LEU A 104 -2.41 7.93 14.76
C LEU A 104 -2.34 6.68 15.63
N SER A 105 -3.28 5.75 15.45
CA SER A 105 -3.23 4.47 16.13
C SER A 105 -2.14 3.56 15.55
N GLU A 106 -1.72 2.56 16.30
CA GLU A 106 -0.70 1.60 15.89
C GLU A 106 -1.08 0.86 14.58
N LEU A 107 -2.36 0.48 14.44
CA LEU A 107 -2.86 -0.18 13.24
C LEU A 107 -2.89 0.77 12.03
N LEU A 108 -3.17 2.05 12.26
CA LEU A 108 -3.14 3.06 11.19
C LEU A 108 -1.68 3.39 10.81
N ALA A 109 -0.76 3.46 11.78
CA ALA A 109 0.67 3.60 11.52
C ALA A 109 1.22 2.45 10.67
N LEU A 110 0.83 1.20 10.97
CA LEU A 110 1.20 0.04 10.16
C LEU A 110 0.73 0.19 8.71
N SER A 111 -0.54 0.52 8.50
CA SER A 111 -1.06 0.70 7.14
C SER A 111 -0.43 1.90 6.43
N THR A 112 -0.09 2.97 7.17
CA THR A 112 0.65 4.11 6.63
C THR A 112 2.05 3.70 6.18
N LEU A 113 2.82 3.02 7.04
CA LEU A 113 4.16 2.55 6.69
C LEU A 113 4.14 1.61 5.46
N ALA A 114 3.17 0.70 5.39
CA ALA A 114 3.01 -0.19 4.24
C ALA A 114 2.64 0.57 2.94
N HIS A 115 1.89 1.67 3.05
CA HIS A 115 1.57 2.55 1.92
C HIS A 115 2.82 3.30 1.43
N GLU A 116 3.55 3.95 2.34
CA GLU A 116 4.77 4.68 2.01
C GLU A 116 5.88 3.73 1.49
N LEU A 117 5.92 2.49 1.98
CA LEU A 117 6.76 1.45 1.39
C LEU A 117 6.36 1.14 -0.06
N GLY A 118 5.07 1.23 -0.40
CA GLY A 118 4.59 1.14 -1.77
C GLY A 118 5.20 2.22 -2.67
N HIS A 119 5.27 3.47 -2.22
CA HIS A 119 5.97 4.54 -2.94
C HIS A 119 7.48 4.29 -3.03
N ALA A 120 8.11 3.83 -1.95
CA ALA A 120 9.53 3.45 -1.97
C ALA A 120 9.82 2.32 -2.97
N VAL A 121 8.89 1.39 -3.17
CA VAL A 121 9.03 0.29 -4.15
C VAL A 121 8.80 0.79 -5.58
N PHE A 122 7.75 1.59 -5.84
CA PHE A 122 7.33 1.89 -7.21
C PHE A 122 7.85 3.22 -7.73
N ASP A 123 8.04 4.22 -6.89
CA ASP A 123 8.34 5.58 -7.33
C ASP A 123 9.80 5.98 -7.06
N ALA A 124 10.38 5.59 -5.91
CA ALA A 124 11.75 5.94 -5.54
C ALA A 124 12.81 5.48 -6.56
N PRO A 125 12.75 4.29 -7.19
CA PRO A 125 13.72 3.91 -8.22
C PRO A 125 13.76 4.88 -9.39
N GLY A 126 12.61 5.43 -9.77
CA GLY A 126 12.51 6.46 -10.81
C GLY A 126 13.11 7.79 -10.38
N TRP A 127 12.87 8.21 -9.14
CA TRP A 127 13.42 9.43 -8.58
C TRP A 127 14.95 9.37 -8.47
N ILE A 128 15.48 8.25 -7.99
CA ILE A 128 16.93 7.99 -7.89
C ILE A 128 17.58 8.03 -9.27
N MET A 129 16.96 7.38 -10.27
CA MET A 129 17.48 7.38 -11.65
C MET A 129 17.48 8.79 -12.29
N ASP A 130 16.47 9.58 -12.00
CA ASP A 130 16.39 10.95 -12.53
C ASP A 130 17.40 11.88 -11.77
N GLY A 131 17.54 11.73 -10.46
CA GLY A 131 18.53 12.47 -9.65
C GLY A 131 19.98 12.13 -9.97
N SER A 132 20.26 10.87 -10.32
CA SER A 132 21.64 10.43 -10.65
C SER A 132 22.21 11.02 -11.96
N LYS A 133 21.36 11.59 -12.83
CA LYS A 133 21.81 12.17 -14.12
C LYS A 133 22.51 13.50 -13.96
N GLY A 134 22.49 14.10 -12.78
CA GLY A 134 23.01 15.46 -12.53
C GLY A 134 22.25 16.54 -13.31
N PRO A 135 22.37 17.80 -12.93
CA PRO A 135 21.81 18.88 -13.72
C PRO A 135 22.49 18.89 -15.10
N GLY A 136 21.70 18.91 -16.18
CA GLY A 136 22.20 19.13 -17.52
C GLY A 136 22.91 20.49 -17.60
N LEU A 137 23.84 20.64 -18.54
CA LEU A 137 24.65 21.87 -18.72
C LEU A 137 23.81 23.16 -18.80
N PHE A 138 22.50 23.06 -19.01
CA PHE A 138 21.53 24.16 -19.15
C PHE A 138 20.42 24.14 -18.09
N ASP A 139 20.43 23.19 -17.15
CA ASP A 139 19.44 23.13 -16.08
C ASP A 139 19.87 24.07 -14.96
N ALA A 140 19.24 25.25 -14.92
CA ALA A 140 19.49 26.27 -13.90
C ALA A 140 18.80 25.95 -12.54
N PHE A 141 18.26 24.73 -12.37
CA PHE A 141 17.53 24.36 -11.17
C PHE A 141 18.25 23.24 -10.41
N GLU A 142 18.42 23.43 -9.11
CA GLU A 142 18.76 22.34 -8.21
C GLU A 142 17.67 21.25 -8.32
N PRO A 143 18.05 19.96 -8.36
CA PRO A 143 17.07 18.89 -8.41
C PRO A 143 16.17 18.95 -7.16
N ALA A 144 14.88 19.15 -7.37
CA ALA A 144 13.92 19.27 -6.29
C ALA A 144 13.75 17.92 -5.55
N VAL A 145 13.55 18.00 -4.25
CA VAL A 145 13.14 16.85 -3.44
C VAL A 145 11.84 16.27 -4.00
N GLN A 146 11.80 14.96 -4.22
CA GLN A 146 10.61 14.25 -4.69
C GLN A 146 9.85 13.69 -3.50
N ARG A 147 8.53 13.85 -3.46
CA ARG A 147 7.69 13.47 -2.32
C ARG A 147 6.36 12.85 -2.75
N ALA A 148 5.91 11.89 -1.97
CA ALA A 148 4.56 11.35 -1.98
C ALA A 148 4.00 11.42 -0.55
N TYR A 149 2.74 11.77 -0.39
CA TYR A 149 2.13 12.00 0.92
C TYR A 149 0.88 11.15 1.12
N ARG A 150 0.72 10.54 2.28
CA ARG A 150 -0.54 9.99 2.74
C ARG A 150 -1.34 11.05 3.48
N THR A 151 -2.50 11.41 2.94
CA THR A 151 -3.41 12.41 3.55
C THR A 151 -4.10 11.88 4.81
N THR A 152 -4.55 12.79 5.69
CA THR A 152 -5.11 12.54 7.02
C THR A 152 -6.52 11.95 7.05
N THR A 153 -7.20 11.75 5.93
CA THR A 153 -8.60 11.28 5.92
C THR A 153 -8.67 9.77 5.75
N PRO A 154 -9.13 9.02 6.78
CA PRO A 154 -9.32 7.56 6.69
C PRO A 154 -10.32 7.14 5.60
N ASP A 155 -11.24 8.03 5.24
CA ASP A 155 -12.28 7.80 4.22
C ASP A 155 -11.80 8.01 2.78
N SER A 156 -10.56 8.45 2.57
CA SER A 156 -10.00 8.66 1.22
C SER A 156 -9.52 7.37 0.54
N GLU A 157 -9.86 6.20 1.07
CA GLU A 157 -9.52 4.90 0.48
C GLU A 157 -10.05 4.71 -0.96
N HIS A 158 -10.93 5.58 -1.43
CA HIS A 158 -11.51 5.50 -2.76
C HIS A 158 -11.06 6.60 -3.73
N LEU A 159 -10.44 7.65 -3.24
CA LEU A 159 -10.01 8.77 -4.07
C LEU A 159 -8.65 9.25 -3.58
N ALA A 160 -7.59 8.83 -4.28
CA ALA A 160 -6.32 9.52 -4.20
C ALA A 160 -6.59 11.00 -4.51
N LYS A 161 -6.68 11.83 -3.46
CA LYS A 161 -6.81 13.26 -3.64
C LYS A 161 -5.46 13.77 -4.10
N VAL A 162 -5.38 14.11 -5.38
CA VAL A 162 -4.23 14.83 -5.92
C VAL A 162 -4.16 16.16 -5.17
N PRO A 163 -3.04 16.49 -4.51
CA PRO A 163 -2.87 17.79 -3.88
C PRO A 163 -3.22 18.92 -4.85
N THR A 164 -3.91 19.94 -4.38
CA THR A 164 -4.32 21.11 -5.21
C THR A 164 -3.12 21.87 -5.80
N SER A 165 -1.94 21.67 -5.23
CA SER A 165 -0.66 22.23 -5.73
C SER A 165 -0.08 21.48 -6.93
N VAL A 166 -0.58 20.28 -7.27
CA VAL A 166 -0.06 19.50 -8.41
C VAL A 166 -0.61 20.04 -9.72
N PRO A 167 0.26 20.39 -10.68
CA PRO A 167 -0.18 20.79 -12.02
C PRO A 167 -1.07 19.71 -12.66
N ALA A 168 -2.13 20.11 -13.35
CA ALA A 168 -3.10 19.19 -13.97
C ALA A 168 -2.45 18.13 -14.89
N ALA A 169 -1.31 18.45 -15.51
CA ALA A 169 -0.55 17.53 -16.36
C ALA A 169 0.11 16.38 -15.58
N LEU A 170 0.40 16.57 -14.28
CA LEU A 170 1.00 15.56 -13.40
C LEU A 170 -0.04 14.85 -12.53
N ALA A 171 -1.27 15.36 -12.49
CA ALA A 171 -2.34 14.85 -11.65
C ALA A 171 -2.65 13.36 -11.88
N SER A 172 -2.57 12.91 -13.15
CA SER A 172 -2.78 11.50 -13.50
C SER A 172 -1.66 10.60 -12.98
N ASP A 173 -0.40 11.02 -13.04
CA ASP A 173 0.74 10.23 -12.59
C ASP A 173 0.73 10.06 -11.08
N VAL A 174 0.42 11.15 -10.34
CA VAL A 174 0.23 11.11 -8.88
C VAL A 174 -0.93 10.18 -8.51
N HIS A 175 -2.07 10.30 -9.21
CA HIS A 175 -3.22 9.42 -8.97
C HIS A 175 -2.87 7.94 -9.15
N PHE A 176 -2.16 7.58 -10.23
CA PHE A 176 -1.73 6.21 -10.45
C PHE A 176 -0.65 5.74 -9.45
N ALA A 177 0.21 6.63 -8.98
CA ALA A 177 1.16 6.33 -7.91
C ALA A 177 0.43 5.93 -6.62
N GLU A 178 -0.56 6.75 -6.21
CA GLU A 178 -1.41 6.48 -5.05
C GLU A 178 -2.19 5.17 -5.17
N LEU A 179 -2.77 4.90 -6.35
CA LEU A 179 -3.47 3.62 -6.59
C LEU A 179 -2.54 2.42 -6.44
N ARG A 180 -1.30 2.52 -6.94
CA ARG A 180 -0.29 1.46 -6.80
C ARG A 180 0.11 1.25 -5.35
N ALA A 181 0.41 2.34 -4.62
CA ALA A 181 0.78 2.28 -3.21
C ALA A 181 -0.35 1.67 -2.35
N ASN A 182 -1.60 2.09 -2.58
CA ASN A 182 -2.77 1.53 -1.91
C ASN A 182 -2.98 0.04 -2.21
N GLU A 183 -2.83 -0.39 -3.47
CA GLU A 183 -2.98 -1.80 -3.82
C GLU A 183 -1.83 -2.64 -3.24
N PHE A 184 -0.60 -2.14 -3.27
CA PHE A 184 0.55 -2.80 -2.65
C PHE A 184 0.36 -2.95 -1.14
N MET A 185 0.04 -1.87 -0.43
CA MET A 185 -0.28 -1.89 1.00
C MET A 185 -1.34 -2.94 1.32
N GLY A 186 -2.45 -2.90 0.58
CA GLY A 186 -3.55 -3.81 0.81
C GLY A 186 -3.17 -5.28 0.59
N SER A 187 -2.45 -5.57 -0.48
CA SER A 187 -2.02 -6.93 -0.83
C SER A 187 -0.86 -7.43 0.04
N LEU A 188 -0.02 -6.53 0.56
CA LEU A 188 1.04 -6.87 1.51
C LEU A 188 0.48 -7.27 2.86
N LEU A 189 -0.45 -6.48 3.42
CA LEU A 189 -1.00 -6.70 4.76
C LEU A 189 -2.09 -7.78 4.77
N VAL A 190 -2.97 -7.80 3.77
CA VAL A 190 -4.11 -8.72 3.67
C VAL A 190 -4.17 -9.34 2.27
N PRO A 191 -3.27 -10.30 1.97
CA PRO A 191 -3.23 -10.96 0.66
C PRO A 191 -4.52 -11.71 0.34
N ARG A 192 -4.97 -11.65 -0.91
CA ARG A 192 -6.21 -12.30 -1.38
C ARG A 192 -6.30 -13.77 -1.00
N GLN A 193 -5.24 -14.55 -1.21
CA GLN A 193 -5.25 -15.98 -0.93
C GLN A 193 -5.40 -16.28 0.56
N LEU A 194 -4.69 -15.54 1.43
CA LEU A 194 -4.78 -15.71 2.88
C LEU A 194 -6.14 -15.21 3.40
N LEU A 195 -6.66 -14.11 2.86
CA LEU A 195 -7.99 -13.62 3.22
C LEU A 195 -9.09 -14.60 2.85
N ASN A 196 -9.04 -15.20 1.65
CA ASN A 196 -9.99 -16.21 1.21
C ASN A 196 -9.97 -17.42 2.15
N ALA A 197 -8.78 -17.97 2.44
CA ALA A 197 -8.63 -19.11 3.33
C ALA A 197 -9.11 -18.81 4.76
N ALA A 198 -8.78 -17.62 5.28
CA ALA A 198 -9.23 -17.19 6.60
C ALA A 198 -10.75 -16.99 6.66
N ALA A 199 -11.34 -16.38 5.62
CA ALA A 199 -12.77 -16.19 5.51
C ALA A 199 -13.53 -17.52 5.42
N GLU A 200 -13.05 -18.48 4.60
CA GLU A 200 -13.64 -19.83 4.54
C GLU A 200 -13.61 -20.54 5.89
N ALA A 201 -12.53 -20.37 6.66
CA ALA A 201 -12.41 -21.01 7.96
C ALA A 201 -13.30 -20.37 9.03
N LEU A 202 -13.42 -19.04 9.05
CA LEU A 202 -14.09 -18.30 10.11
C LEU A 202 -15.58 -18.01 9.83
N ALA A 203 -16.00 -17.89 8.58
CA ALA A 203 -17.38 -17.51 8.23
C ALA A 203 -18.45 -18.37 8.93
N PRO A 204 -18.32 -19.70 9.03
CA PRO A 204 -19.32 -20.52 9.71
C PRO A 204 -19.49 -20.20 11.22
N GLU A 205 -18.44 -19.72 11.88
CA GLU A 205 -18.48 -19.35 13.31
C GLU A 205 -19.35 -18.11 13.58
N PHE A 206 -19.54 -17.29 12.53
CA PHE A 206 -20.29 -16.02 12.59
C PHE A 206 -21.58 -16.04 11.76
N ASN A 207 -22.14 -17.21 11.43
CA ASN A 207 -23.33 -17.39 10.59
C ASN A 207 -23.22 -16.70 9.21
N VAL A 208 -22.02 -16.58 8.67
CA VAL A 208 -21.79 -16.03 7.33
C VAL A 208 -21.76 -17.16 6.32
N HIS A 209 -22.62 -17.05 5.32
CA HIS A 209 -22.76 -18.04 4.26
C HIS A 209 -21.69 -17.85 3.18
N ILE A 210 -21.14 -18.98 2.73
CA ILE A 210 -20.13 -19.03 1.69
C ILE A 210 -20.77 -19.55 0.40
N HIS A 211 -20.63 -18.77 -0.67
CA HIS A 211 -21.05 -19.13 -2.00
C HIS A 211 -19.86 -19.10 -2.97
N ARG A 212 -19.85 -19.98 -3.96
CA ARG A 212 -18.90 -19.93 -5.07
C ARG A 212 -19.62 -19.51 -6.34
N GLY A 213 -19.16 -18.47 -6.97
CA GLY A 213 -19.76 -17.91 -8.18
C GLY A 213 -18.71 -17.34 -9.14
N PRO A 214 -19.13 -16.80 -10.28
CA PRO A 214 -18.22 -16.14 -11.21
C PRO A 214 -17.46 -15.02 -10.51
N SER A 215 -16.17 -14.88 -10.85
CA SER A 215 -15.36 -13.76 -10.34
C SER A 215 -15.96 -12.42 -10.81
N ILE A 216 -16.08 -11.48 -9.89
CA ILE A 216 -16.46 -10.10 -10.21
C ILE A 216 -15.26 -9.34 -10.80
N ASP A 217 -14.06 -9.79 -10.49
CA ASP A 217 -12.82 -9.19 -10.95
C ASP A 217 -12.49 -9.64 -12.38
N PRO A 218 -12.53 -8.76 -13.39
CA PRO A 218 -12.29 -9.14 -14.78
C PRO A 218 -10.84 -9.60 -15.05
N GLU A 219 -9.89 -9.25 -14.17
CA GLU A 219 -8.50 -9.68 -14.31
C GLU A 219 -8.24 -11.06 -13.69
N ILE A 220 -9.22 -11.60 -12.94
CA ILE A 220 -9.16 -12.93 -12.30
C ILE A 220 -10.31 -13.79 -12.85
N PRO A 221 -10.12 -14.45 -13.99
CA PRO A 221 -11.17 -15.29 -14.54
C PRO A 221 -11.42 -16.53 -13.68
N GLY A 222 -12.65 -17.03 -13.71
CA GLY A 222 -13.04 -18.26 -13.03
C GLY A 222 -14.03 -18.03 -11.90
N THR A 223 -13.95 -18.89 -10.86
CA THR A 223 -14.86 -18.88 -9.72
C THR A 223 -14.19 -18.21 -8.52
N SER A 224 -14.90 -17.29 -7.89
CA SER A 224 -14.48 -16.64 -6.65
C SER A 224 -15.39 -17.00 -5.48
N LEU A 225 -14.86 -16.78 -4.28
CA LEU A 225 -15.59 -16.87 -3.03
C LEU A 225 -16.47 -15.63 -2.88
N HIS A 226 -17.72 -15.83 -2.44
CA HIS A 226 -18.63 -14.74 -2.06
C HIS A 226 -19.18 -15.02 -0.68
N LEU A 227 -19.25 -13.98 0.14
CA LEU A 227 -19.74 -14.01 1.51
C LEU A 227 -21.06 -13.25 1.58
N THR A 228 -22.05 -13.84 2.24
CA THR A 228 -23.34 -13.21 2.53
C THR A 228 -23.72 -13.51 3.99
N ALA A 229 -24.36 -12.58 4.64
CA ALA A 229 -24.93 -12.77 5.96
C ALA A 229 -26.38 -12.28 5.96
N ASP A 230 -27.22 -12.93 6.75
CA ASP A 230 -28.62 -12.51 6.92
C ASP A 230 -28.71 -11.27 7.83
N ASP A 231 -27.75 -11.14 8.77
CA ASP A 231 -27.60 -9.98 9.64
C ASP A 231 -26.26 -9.28 9.38
N ARG A 232 -26.30 -7.95 9.34
CA ARG A 232 -25.12 -7.10 9.23
C ARG A 232 -24.14 -7.31 10.39
N VAL A 233 -24.65 -7.60 11.59
CA VAL A 233 -23.83 -7.84 12.78
C VAL A 233 -22.94 -9.06 12.58
N ASP A 234 -23.42 -10.12 11.98
CA ASP A 234 -22.66 -11.33 11.70
C ASP A 234 -21.46 -11.04 10.76
N MET A 235 -21.70 -10.22 9.73
CA MET A 235 -20.61 -9.77 8.84
C MET A 235 -19.58 -8.90 9.57
N GLU A 236 -20.03 -7.95 10.40
CA GLU A 236 -19.14 -7.09 11.20
C GLU A 236 -18.31 -7.91 12.20
N LEU A 237 -18.85 -8.98 12.77
CA LEU A 237 -18.11 -9.89 13.66
C LEU A 237 -17.04 -10.66 12.89
N LEU A 238 -17.35 -11.17 11.71
CA LEU A 238 -16.37 -11.81 10.82
C LEU A 238 -15.26 -10.83 10.43
N GLU A 239 -15.61 -9.59 10.03
CA GLU A 239 -14.63 -8.55 9.67
C GLU A 239 -13.67 -8.25 10.85
N ARG A 240 -14.18 -8.20 12.08
CA ARG A 240 -13.35 -8.01 13.29
C ARG A 240 -12.44 -9.20 13.57
N ALA A 241 -12.94 -10.43 13.41
CA ALA A 241 -12.13 -11.64 13.59
C ALA A 241 -10.99 -11.72 12.55
N LEU A 242 -11.29 -11.41 11.29
CA LEU A 242 -10.30 -11.32 10.23
C LEU A 242 -9.29 -10.21 10.51
N ALA A 243 -9.75 -9.04 10.96
CA ALA A 243 -8.87 -7.92 11.31
C ALA A 243 -7.89 -8.27 12.43
N LEU A 244 -8.36 -8.96 13.46
CA LEU A 244 -7.52 -9.45 14.54
C LEU A 244 -6.46 -10.44 14.03
N ARG A 245 -6.86 -11.35 13.12
CA ARG A 245 -5.97 -12.35 12.53
C ARG A 245 -4.84 -11.73 11.69
N PHE A 246 -5.16 -10.68 10.92
CA PHE A 246 -4.18 -9.98 10.07
C PHE A 246 -3.48 -8.82 10.78
N GLY A 247 -3.87 -8.46 12.00
CA GLY A 247 -3.29 -7.35 12.74
C GLY A 247 -3.57 -5.98 12.10
N VAL A 248 -4.75 -5.79 11.53
CA VAL A 248 -5.17 -4.56 10.84
C VAL A 248 -6.50 -4.03 11.39
N ASN A 249 -6.89 -2.82 10.97
CA ASN A 249 -8.19 -2.26 11.34
C ASN A 249 -9.34 -3.03 10.66
N PRO A 250 -10.50 -3.26 11.32
CA PRO A 250 -11.67 -3.90 10.70
C PRO A 250 -12.13 -3.23 9.40
N ARG A 251 -12.11 -1.91 9.34
CA ARG A 251 -12.43 -1.17 8.10
C ARG A 251 -11.48 -1.51 6.95
N PHE A 252 -10.20 -1.75 7.25
CA PHE A 252 -9.22 -2.20 6.26
C PHE A 252 -9.61 -3.55 5.65
N VAL A 253 -10.02 -4.50 6.49
CA VAL A 253 -10.53 -5.82 6.02
C VAL A 253 -11.77 -5.65 5.16
N GLN A 254 -12.74 -4.85 5.59
CA GLN A 254 -13.95 -4.60 4.83
C GLN A 254 -13.65 -4.09 3.42
N VAL A 255 -12.74 -3.12 3.30
CA VAL A 255 -12.29 -2.60 1.99
C VAL A 255 -11.63 -3.71 1.16
N ARG A 256 -10.80 -4.56 1.76
CA ARG A 256 -10.17 -5.67 1.02
C ARG A 256 -11.18 -6.73 0.59
N LEU A 257 -12.17 -7.07 1.41
CA LEU A 257 -13.27 -7.96 1.04
C LEU A 257 -14.05 -7.42 -0.18
N GLN A 258 -14.36 -6.12 -0.18
CA GLN A 258 -15.00 -5.44 -1.32
C GLN A 258 -14.10 -5.43 -2.55
N ARG A 259 -12.83 -5.05 -2.39
CA ARG A 259 -11.85 -4.96 -3.47
C ARG A 259 -11.62 -6.31 -4.16
N TYR A 260 -11.59 -7.38 -3.38
CA TYR A 260 -11.44 -8.74 -3.90
C TYR A 260 -12.76 -9.36 -4.39
N GLY A 261 -13.87 -8.66 -4.25
CA GLY A 261 -15.18 -9.11 -4.69
C GLY A 261 -15.79 -10.23 -3.82
N LEU A 262 -15.31 -10.39 -2.58
CA LEU A 262 -15.87 -11.36 -1.65
C LEU A 262 -17.22 -10.91 -1.07
N ILE A 263 -17.40 -9.61 -0.93
CA ILE A 263 -18.70 -8.99 -0.57
C ILE A 263 -19.08 -7.96 -1.62
N ARG A 264 -20.36 -7.74 -1.82
CA ARG A 264 -20.87 -6.68 -2.71
C ARG A 264 -20.76 -5.33 -2.02
N SER A 265 -20.34 -4.31 -2.77
CA SER A 265 -20.42 -2.93 -2.29
C SER A 265 -21.88 -2.51 -2.16
N GLU A 266 -22.28 -1.90 -1.04
CA GLU A 266 -23.64 -1.34 -0.84
C GLU A 266 -24.01 -0.29 -1.91
N ALA A 267 -23.04 0.32 -2.58
CA ALA A 267 -23.26 1.28 -3.67
C ALA A 267 -23.78 0.63 -4.97
N ALA A 268 -23.72 -0.69 -5.13
CA ALA A 268 -24.18 -1.40 -6.32
C ALA A 268 -25.66 -1.82 -6.26
N VAL A 269 -26.38 -1.47 -5.19
CA VAL A 269 -27.78 -1.85 -4.93
C VAL A 269 -28.74 -0.65 -5.10
N ARG A 270 -28.28 0.47 -5.67
CA ARG A 270 -29.17 1.61 -5.99
C ARG A 270 -29.34 1.79 -7.49
#